data_c0ba50fd644abf0183bcf6f33476adfe
#
_entry.id   c0ba50fd644abf0183bcf6f33476adfe
#
_cell.length_a   1.000
_cell.length_b   1.000
_cell.length_c   1.000
_cell.angle_alpha   90.00
_cell.angle_beta   90.00
_cell.angle_gamma   90.00
#
_symmetry.space_group_name_H-M   'P 1'
#
loop_
_entity.id
_entity.type
_entity.pdbx_description
1 polymer ?
#
loop_
_entity_poly.entity_id
_entity_poly.type
_entity_poly.pdbx_seq_one_letter_code
_entity_poly.pdbx_strand_id
1 'polypeptide(L)'
;YSYRLLHKMPVGQVAYQKWAAIKSHEKFVQFQSQIEKTNISYDMDSIVNNPPLFDIYMTGSDQTWNPRYYADDHSFLLNFAPDDKPKVAYAASYGTSEFYPQYTEVYSKYLKRYDAISTRESTGVKITSDLSGKKAVHCCDPTFLLTKGDWMEFAAVENPIKGKYVLVYIQAYAINPVSYTHLRAHETGRN
;
A
#
# COMPACT_ATOMS: atom_id res chain seq x y z
N TYR A 1 20.69 -1.09 0.12
CA TYR A 1 20.94 0.38 0.13
C TYR A 1 20.98 0.98 1.55
N SER A 2 20.48 0.31 2.60
CA SER A 2 20.50 0.80 3.98
C SER A 2 21.84 0.64 4.71
N TYR A 3 22.71 -0.25 4.27
CA TYR A 3 23.99 -0.55 4.95
C TYR A 3 25.04 0.56 4.89
N ARG A 4 25.04 1.41 3.87
CA ARG A 4 26.03 2.49 3.73
C ARG A 4 25.78 3.72 4.61
N LEU A 5 24.52 3.95 5.02
CA LEU A 5 24.18 5.08 5.90
C LEU A 5 24.49 4.79 7.39
N LEU A 6 24.40 3.52 7.80
CA LEU A 6 24.63 3.11 9.19
C LEU A 6 26.06 3.32 9.69
N HIS A 7 27.04 3.28 8.79
CA HIS A 7 28.46 3.46 9.16
C HIS A 7 28.88 4.88 9.55
N LYS A 8 28.04 5.89 9.30
CA LYS A 8 28.34 7.30 9.62
C LYS A 8 27.52 7.88 10.76
N MET A 9 26.65 7.10 11.40
CA MET A 9 25.79 7.57 12.47
C MET A 9 26.42 7.33 13.85
N PRO A 10 26.27 8.26 14.80
CA PRO A 10 26.64 8.05 16.19
C PRO A 10 25.95 6.79 16.76
N VAL A 11 26.69 6.01 17.56
CA VAL A 11 26.22 4.72 18.11
C VAL A 11 24.83 4.85 18.78
N GLY A 12 24.55 5.94 19.44
CA GLY A 12 23.25 6.22 20.05
C GLY A 12 22.09 6.34 19.06
N GLN A 13 22.32 6.91 17.87
CA GLN A 13 21.29 7.01 16.83
C GLN A 13 20.99 5.66 16.19
N VAL A 14 22.01 4.82 16.01
CA VAL A 14 21.82 3.45 15.49
C VAL A 14 21.02 2.62 16.50
N ALA A 15 21.33 2.71 17.79
CA ALA A 15 20.59 2.02 18.84
C ALA A 15 19.12 2.50 18.89
N TYR A 16 18.88 3.79 18.82
CA TYR A 16 17.54 4.38 18.80
C TYR A 16 16.74 3.91 17.57
N GLN A 17 17.34 3.92 16.38
CA GLN A 17 16.67 3.46 15.17
C GLN A 17 16.31 1.98 15.21
N LYS A 18 17.20 1.13 15.74
CA LYS A 18 16.90 -0.30 15.95
C LYS A 18 15.75 -0.48 16.95
N TRP A 19 15.79 0.23 18.06
CA TRP A 19 14.72 0.18 19.06
C TRP A 19 13.38 0.67 18.48
N ALA A 20 13.37 1.79 17.76
CA ALA A 20 12.18 2.34 17.11
C ALA A 20 11.62 1.38 16.05
N ALA A 21 12.48 0.71 15.27
CA ALA A 21 12.08 -0.30 14.31
C ALA A 21 11.43 -1.52 14.98
N ILE A 22 12.01 -2.00 16.10
CA ILE A 22 11.43 -3.10 16.88
C ILE A 22 10.05 -2.72 17.43
N LYS A 23 9.93 -1.54 18.03
CA LYS A 23 8.66 -1.05 18.58
C LYS A 23 7.58 -0.82 17.53
N SER A 24 7.94 -0.30 16.35
CA SER A 24 7.00 -0.16 15.24
C SER A 24 6.56 -1.52 14.71
N HIS A 25 7.46 -2.49 14.65
CA HIS A 25 7.15 -3.86 14.24
C HIS A 25 6.18 -4.53 15.23
N GLU A 26 6.41 -4.41 16.54
CA GLU A 26 5.49 -4.95 17.57
C GLU A 26 4.07 -4.40 17.40
N LYS A 27 3.92 -3.08 17.23
CA LYS A 27 2.63 -2.43 16.98
C LYS A 27 1.96 -2.91 15.69
N PHE A 28 2.74 -3.07 14.64
CA PHE A 28 2.26 -3.58 13.36
C PHE A 28 1.76 -5.02 13.48
N VAL A 29 2.51 -5.89 14.15
CA VAL A 29 2.10 -7.29 14.42
C VAL A 29 0.84 -7.33 15.27
N GLN A 30 0.76 -6.50 16.32
CA GLN A 30 -0.43 -6.39 17.16
C GLN A 30 -1.67 -5.93 16.33
N PHE A 31 -1.51 -4.95 15.45
CA PHE A 31 -2.58 -4.52 14.55
C PHE A 31 -2.99 -5.65 13.60
N GLN A 32 -2.02 -6.31 12.98
CA GLN A 32 -2.30 -7.41 12.06
C GLN A 32 -2.99 -8.60 12.72
N SER A 33 -2.79 -8.82 14.01
CA SER A 33 -3.45 -9.91 14.75
C SER A 33 -4.96 -9.69 14.94
N GLN A 34 -5.44 -8.47 14.75
CA GLN A 34 -6.87 -8.12 14.82
C GLN A 34 -7.59 -8.34 13.48
N ILE A 35 -6.84 -8.57 12.40
CA ILE A 35 -7.41 -8.79 11.07
C ILE A 35 -7.66 -10.28 10.90
N GLU A 36 -8.90 -10.65 10.57
CA GLU A 36 -9.21 -12.02 10.20
C GLU A 36 -8.40 -12.46 8.98
N LYS A 37 -7.80 -13.62 9.08
CA LYS A 37 -6.97 -14.22 8.03
C LYS A 37 -7.35 -15.67 7.85
N THR A 38 -7.08 -16.18 6.66
CA THR A 38 -7.14 -17.64 6.44
C THR A 38 -6.13 -18.34 7.36
N ASN A 39 -6.50 -19.52 7.86
CA ASN A 39 -5.59 -20.35 8.66
C ASN A 39 -4.47 -21.00 7.83
N ILE A 40 -4.56 -20.86 6.50
CA ILE A 40 -3.60 -21.41 5.54
C ILE A 40 -2.82 -20.27 4.95
N SER A 41 -1.50 -20.41 4.91
CA SER A 41 -0.60 -19.52 4.18
C SER A 41 -0.43 -20.05 2.77
N TYR A 42 -0.57 -19.20 1.77
CA TYR A 42 -0.47 -19.55 0.36
C TYR A 42 0.80 -18.93 -0.25
N ASP A 43 1.44 -19.66 -1.12
CA ASP A 43 2.34 -19.15 -2.14
C ASP A 43 1.62 -19.06 -3.50
N MET A 44 2.32 -18.61 -4.54
CA MET A 44 1.73 -18.41 -5.87
C MET A 44 1.16 -19.69 -6.48
N ASP A 45 1.78 -20.83 -6.23
CA ASP A 45 1.36 -22.11 -6.77
C ASP A 45 0.21 -22.71 -5.98
N SER A 46 0.33 -22.72 -4.66
CA SER A 46 -0.67 -23.31 -3.76
C SER A 46 -2.00 -22.57 -3.81
N ILE A 47 -2.00 -21.24 -3.96
CA ILE A 47 -3.23 -20.45 -4.05
C ILE A 47 -4.02 -20.75 -5.34
N VAL A 48 -3.33 -21.05 -6.43
CA VAL A 48 -3.97 -21.43 -7.70
C VAL A 48 -4.47 -22.87 -7.69
N ASN A 49 -3.67 -23.79 -7.12
CA ASN A 49 -3.99 -25.22 -7.11
C ASN A 49 -5.05 -25.60 -6.06
N ASN A 50 -5.11 -24.85 -4.96
CA ASN A 50 -6.07 -25.07 -3.88
C ASN A 50 -6.58 -23.74 -3.33
N PRO A 51 -7.36 -22.97 -4.11
CA PRO A 51 -7.78 -21.63 -3.73
C PRO A 51 -8.69 -21.64 -2.50
N PRO A 52 -8.61 -20.62 -1.64
CA PRO A 52 -9.60 -20.41 -0.59
C PRO A 52 -10.96 -20.15 -1.25
N LEU A 53 -12.03 -20.73 -0.70
CA LEU A 53 -13.37 -20.61 -1.26
C LEU A 53 -14.15 -19.53 -0.51
N PHE A 54 -14.57 -18.51 -1.24
CA PHE A 54 -15.40 -17.40 -0.76
C PHE A 54 -16.54 -17.11 -1.72
N ASP A 55 -17.54 -16.39 -1.26
CA ASP A 55 -18.65 -15.95 -2.09
C ASP A 55 -18.27 -14.81 -3.03
N ILE A 56 -17.35 -13.95 -2.61
CA ILE A 56 -16.86 -12.79 -3.37
C ILE A 56 -15.35 -12.67 -3.15
N TYR A 57 -14.63 -12.35 -4.22
CA TYR A 57 -13.21 -12.06 -4.17
C TYR A 57 -12.98 -10.57 -4.43
N MET A 58 -12.20 -9.93 -3.57
CA MET A 58 -11.89 -8.51 -3.69
C MET A 58 -10.39 -8.27 -3.66
N THR A 59 -9.91 -7.39 -4.55
CA THR A 59 -8.56 -6.85 -4.51
C THR A 59 -8.56 -5.35 -4.31
N GLY A 60 -7.49 -4.83 -3.73
CA GLY A 60 -7.30 -3.41 -3.43
C GLY A 60 -7.47 -3.13 -1.93
N SER A 61 -7.17 -1.93 -1.44
CA SER A 61 -6.59 -0.84 -2.24
C SER A 61 -5.06 -1.02 -2.39
N ASP A 62 -4.33 0.12 -2.51
CA ASP A 62 -2.89 0.21 -2.71
C ASP A 62 -2.42 -0.25 -4.09
N GLN A 63 -1.10 -0.23 -4.30
CA GLN A 63 -0.45 -0.53 -5.58
C GLN A 63 -0.44 -2.04 -5.90
N THR A 64 -1.54 -2.72 -5.63
CA THR A 64 -1.71 -4.16 -5.89
C THR A 64 -1.60 -4.52 -7.37
N TRP A 65 -1.82 -3.55 -8.26
CA TRP A 65 -1.71 -3.73 -9.70
C TRP A 65 -0.47 -3.07 -10.32
N ASN A 66 0.53 -2.73 -9.48
CA ASN A 66 1.78 -2.18 -9.98
C ASN A 66 2.72 -3.30 -10.47
N PRO A 67 2.98 -3.40 -11.78
CA PRO A 67 3.81 -4.48 -12.33
C PRO A 67 5.28 -4.44 -11.85
N ARG A 68 5.74 -3.29 -11.33
CA ARG A 68 7.09 -3.19 -10.76
C ARG A 68 7.30 -4.05 -9.51
N TYR A 69 6.20 -4.32 -8.78
CA TYR A 69 6.27 -5.09 -7.54
C TYR A 69 5.76 -6.51 -7.71
N TYR A 70 4.81 -6.71 -8.63
CA TYR A 70 4.04 -7.95 -8.72
C TYR A 70 3.99 -8.51 -10.16
N ALA A 71 5.07 -8.32 -10.93
CA ALA A 71 5.12 -8.73 -12.35
C ALA A 71 4.76 -10.20 -12.57
N ASP A 72 5.28 -11.07 -11.72
CA ASP A 72 5.11 -12.53 -11.81
C ASP A 72 4.04 -13.06 -10.84
N ASP A 73 3.61 -12.25 -9.87
CA ASP A 73 2.55 -12.60 -8.93
C ASP A 73 1.20 -12.04 -9.39
N HIS A 74 0.39 -12.90 -9.95
CA HIS A 74 -0.95 -12.54 -10.42
C HIS A 74 -2.05 -12.76 -9.38
N SER A 75 -1.72 -13.07 -8.14
CA SER A 75 -2.71 -13.28 -7.07
C SER A 75 -3.52 -12.02 -6.79
N PHE A 76 -2.90 -10.84 -6.89
CA PHE A 76 -3.60 -9.56 -6.79
C PHE A 76 -4.50 -9.25 -8.00
N LEU A 77 -4.37 -9.99 -9.10
CA LEU A 77 -5.31 -9.98 -10.21
C LEU A 77 -6.42 -11.04 -10.04
N LEU A 78 -6.49 -11.68 -8.87
CA LEU A 78 -7.45 -12.75 -8.54
C LEU A 78 -7.41 -13.91 -9.55
N ASN A 79 -6.20 -14.27 -10.01
CA ASN A 79 -6.01 -15.36 -10.98
C ASN A 79 -6.52 -16.71 -10.47
N PHE A 80 -6.50 -16.91 -9.15
CA PHE A 80 -6.91 -18.11 -8.44
C PHE A 80 -8.43 -18.21 -8.19
N ALA A 81 -9.14 -17.06 -8.24
CA ALA A 81 -10.56 -17.03 -7.93
C ALA A 81 -11.36 -17.80 -8.98
N PRO A 82 -12.33 -18.68 -8.59
CA PRO A 82 -13.17 -19.45 -9.52
C PRO A 82 -13.95 -18.53 -10.47
N ASP A 83 -14.22 -18.99 -11.69
CA ASP A 83 -14.86 -18.16 -12.71
C ASP A 83 -16.33 -17.83 -12.38
N ASP A 84 -17.01 -18.72 -11.67
CA ASP A 84 -18.40 -18.56 -11.25
C ASP A 84 -18.59 -17.62 -10.03
N LYS A 85 -17.50 -17.14 -9.46
CA LYS A 85 -17.57 -16.25 -8.28
C LYS A 85 -17.31 -14.79 -8.66
N PRO A 86 -18.07 -13.84 -8.06
CA PRO A 86 -17.87 -12.42 -8.27
C PRO A 86 -16.46 -11.95 -7.89
N LYS A 87 -15.88 -11.11 -8.75
CA LYS A 87 -14.58 -10.48 -8.56
C LYS A 87 -14.72 -8.97 -8.63
N VAL A 88 -14.26 -8.29 -7.60
CA VAL A 88 -14.33 -6.84 -7.53
C VAL A 88 -12.97 -6.23 -7.21
N ALA A 89 -12.73 -5.03 -7.72
CA ALA A 89 -11.57 -4.25 -7.35
C ALA A 89 -12.02 -2.94 -6.69
N TYR A 90 -11.54 -2.69 -5.49
CA TYR A 90 -11.83 -1.45 -4.77
C TYR A 90 -10.56 -0.61 -4.62
N ALA A 91 -10.55 0.56 -5.29
CA ALA A 91 -9.44 1.52 -5.25
C ALA A 91 -8.07 0.90 -5.56
N ALA A 92 -8.01 -0.12 -6.43
CA ALA A 92 -6.74 -0.71 -6.85
C ALA A 92 -5.90 0.33 -7.61
N SER A 93 -4.58 0.28 -7.41
CA SER A 93 -3.66 1.24 -8.00
C SER A 93 -2.60 0.56 -8.84
N TYR A 94 -2.32 1.16 -10.01
CA TYR A 94 -1.18 0.76 -10.85
C TYR A 94 0.13 1.42 -10.41
N GLY A 95 0.06 2.49 -9.60
CA GLY A 95 1.24 3.24 -9.17
C GLY A 95 2.01 3.92 -10.31
N THR A 96 1.39 4.05 -11.49
CA THR A 96 1.98 4.65 -12.68
C THR A 96 0.90 5.34 -13.50
N SER A 97 1.30 6.34 -14.30
CA SER A 97 0.42 7.01 -15.26
C SER A 97 0.40 6.33 -16.63
N GLU A 98 1.41 5.50 -16.92
CA GLU A 98 1.53 4.76 -18.18
C GLU A 98 1.68 3.27 -17.86
N PHE A 99 0.99 2.44 -18.64
CA PHE A 99 1.07 0.99 -18.45
C PHE A 99 2.22 0.39 -19.27
N TYR A 100 2.82 -0.65 -18.73
CA TYR A 100 3.96 -1.35 -19.34
C TYR A 100 3.48 -2.36 -20.39
N PRO A 101 3.84 -2.20 -21.68
CA PRO A 101 3.32 -3.04 -22.77
C PRO A 101 3.53 -4.53 -22.59
N GLN A 102 4.64 -4.94 -21.97
CA GLN A 102 4.96 -6.37 -21.73
C GLN A 102 3.98 -7.09 -20.82
N TYR A 103 3.19 -6.36 -20.01
CA TYR A 103 2.19 -6.95 -19.11
C TYR A 103 0.75 -6.87 -19.66
N THR A 104 0.57 -6.29 -20.86
CA THR A 104 -0.76 -6.06 -21.45
C THR A 104 -1.59 -7.32 -21.56
N GLU A 105 -1.03 -8.41 -22.03
CA GLU A 105 -1.75 -9.67 -22.25
C GLU A 105 -2.27 -10.25 -20.94
N VAL A 106 -1.40 -10.38 -19.93
CA VAL A 106 -1.76 -10.98 -18.65
C VAL A 106 -2.78 -10.15 -17.88
N TYR A 107 -2.59 -8.82 -17.84
CA TYR A 107 -3.55 -7.95 -17.19
C TYR A 107 -4.90 -7.93 -17.92
N SER A 108 -4.90 -7.84 -19.25
CA SER A 108 -6.12 -7.93 -20.06
C SER A 108 -6.91 -9.22 -19.81
N LYS A 109 -6.20 -10.36 -19.74
CA LYS A 109 -6.80 -11.66 -19.43
C LYS A 109 -7.56 -11.64 -18.11
N TYR A 110 -6.94 -11.18 -17.03
CA TYR A 110 -7.54 -11.25 -15.70
C TYR A 110 -8.54 -10.13 -15.43
N LEU A 111 -8.28 -8.89 -15.89
CA LEU A 111 -9.21 -7.78 -15.70
C LEU A 111 -10.56 -8.00 -16.36
N LYS A 112 -10.62 -8.74 -17.46
CA LYS A 112 -11.89 -9.12 -18.11
C LYS A 112 -12.80 -9.98 -17.24
N ARG A 113 -12.26 -10.64 -16.21
CA ARG A 113 -13.01 -11.50 -15.28
C ARG A 113 -13.72 -10.72 -14.17
N TYR A 114 -13.40 -9.45 -13.97
CA TYR A 114 -13.99 -8.64 -12.91
C TYR A 114 -15.42 -8.20 -13.23
N ASP A 115 -16.29 -8.22 -12.23
CA ASP A 115 -17.66 -7.75 -12.33
C ASP A 115 -17.75 -6.24 -12.10
N ALA A 116 -16.94 -5.69 -11.18
CA ALA A 116 -16.84 -4.26 -10.93
C ALA A 116 -15.40 -3.86 -10.63
N ILE A 117 -15.00 -2.71 -11.15
CA ILE A 117 -13.64 -2.20 -11.00
C ILE A 117 -13.67 -0.74 -10.57
N SER A 118 -13.01 -0.42 -9.48
CA SER A 118 -12.61 0.95 -9.18
C SER A 118 -11.10 1.06 -8.99
N THR A 119 -10.57 2.21 -9.38
CA THR A 119 -9.14 2.51 -9.24
C THR A 119 -8.93 3.79 -8.44
N ARG A 120 -7.81 3.86 -7.73
CA ARG A 120 -7.47 4.99 -6.86
C ARG A 120 -7.03 6.23 -7.64
N GLU A 121 -6.55 6.06 -8.86
CA GLU A 121 -6.15 7.15 -9.75
C GLU A 121 -7.03 7.21 -11.00
N SER A 122 -7.29 8.44 -11.49
CA SER A 122 -8.02 8.64 -12.74
C SER A 122 -7.31 8.03 -13.95
N THR A 123 -5.97 8.02 -13.95
CA THR A 123 -5.17 7.33 -14.97
C THR A 123 -5.41 5.83 -14.96
N GLY A 124 -5.62 5.22 -13.78
CA GLY A 124 -5.97 3.82 -13.63
C GLY A 124 -7.29 3.45 -14.30
N VAL A 125 -8.28 4.36 -14.28
CA VAL A 125 -9.56 4.16 -15.03
C VAL A 125 -9.28 3.97 -16.51
N LYS A 126 -8.45 4.83 -17.10
CA LYS A 126 -8.08 4.74 -18.51
C LYS A 126 -7.32 3.44 -18.80
N ILE A 127 -6.29 3.13 -18.01
CA ILE A 127 -5.49 1.90 -18.15
C ILE A 127 -6.41 0.67 -18.12
N THR A 128 -7.30 0.60 -17.14
CA THR A 128 -8.24 -0.52 -17.01
C THR A 128 -9.15 -0.66 -18.23
N SER A 129 -9.70 0.45 -18.70
CA SER A 129 -10.59 0.45 -19.86
C SER A 129 -9.85 0.02 -21.13
N ASP A 130 -8.63 0.51 -21.33
CA ASP A 130 -7.81 0.15 -22.49
C ASP A 130 -7.43 -1.35 -22.47
N LEU A 131 -7.13 -1.91 -21.28
CA LEU A 131 -6.71 -3.30 -21.14
C LEU A 131 -7.87 -4.30 -21.21
N SER A 132 -9.02 -3.97 -20.63
CA SER A 132 -10.11 -4.93 -20.44
C SER A 132 -11.34 -4.67 -21.28
N GLY A 133 -11.50 -3.46 -21.82
CA GLY A 133 -12.74 -3.00 -22.43
C GLY A 133 -13.87 -2.74 -21.43
N LYS A 134 -13.62 -2.90 -20.12
CA LYS A 134 -14.61 -2.72 -19.05
C LYS A 134 -14.61 -1.27 -18.55
N LYS A 135 -15.78 -0.82 -18.11
CA LYS A 135 -15.92 0.46 -17.44
C LYS A 135 -15.32 0.34 -16.02
N ALA A 136 -14.37 1.19 -15.69
CA ALA A 136 -13.88 1.38 -14.34
C ALA A 136 -14.34 2.74 -13.80
N VAL A 137 -14.34 2.90 -12.48
CA VAL A 137 -14.63 4.17 -11.80
C VAL A 137 -13.45 4.63 -10.96
N HIS A 138 -13.27 5.94 -10.86
CA HIS A 138 -12.30 6.53 -9.95
C HIS A 138 -12.94 6.64 -8.56
N CYS A 139 -12.26 6.16 -7.52
CA CYS A 139 -12.71 6.32 -6.14
C CYS A 139 -11.53 6.60 -5.20
N CYS A 140 -11.84 7.14 -4.03
CA CYS A 140 -10.84 7.37 -2.99
C CYS A 140 -10.34 6.05 -2.39
N ASP A 141 -9.15 6.11 -1.81
CA ASP A 141 -8.64 5.04 -0.94
C ASP A 141 -9.62 4.75 0.20
N PRO A 142 -9.81 3.48 0.62
CA PRO A 142 -10.78 3.12 1.67
C PRO A 142 -10.50 3.79 3.02
N THR A 143 -9.31 4.30 3.27
CA THR A 143 -9.02 5.08 4.48
C THR A 143 -9.87 6.35 4.59
N PHE A 144 -10.41 6.86 3.47
CA PHE A 144 -11.34 7.98 3.46
C PHE A 144 -12.82 7.60 3.72
N LEU A 145 -13.12 6.32 3.88
CA LEU A 145 -14.45 5.87 4.30
C LEU A 145 -14.71 6.14 5.78
N LEU A 146 -13.65 6.22 6.57
CA LEU A 146 -13.71 6.52 7.99
C LEU A 146 -13.80 8.04 8.21
N THR A 147 -14.70 8.44 9.11
CA THR A 147 -14.83 9.83 9.55
C THR A 147 -13.71 10.22 10.51
N LYS A 148 -13.58 11.52 10.79
CA LYS A 148 -12.65 12.00 11.82
C LYS A 148 -12.93 11.35 13.18
N GLY A 149 -14.23 11.12 13.51
CA GLY A 149 -14.63 10.46 14.77
C GLY A 149 -14.08 9.03 14.85
N ASP A 150 -14.28 8.24 13.80
CA ASP A 150 -13.82 6.87 13.71
C ASP A 150 -12.29 6.80 13.85
N TRP A 151 -11.57 7.70 13.17
CA TRP A 151 -10.11 7.78 13.27
C TRP A 151 -9.63 8.20 14.66
N MET A 152 -10.35 9.11 15.34
CA MET A 152 -10.00 9.52 16.70
C MET A 152 -10.21 8.40 17.71
N GLU A 153 -11.28 7.60 17.55
CA GLU A 153 -11.51 6.42 18.38
C GLU A 153 -10.44 5.36 18.16
N PHE A 154 -10.10 5.09 16.90
CA PHE A 154 -9.06 4.13 16.53
C PHE A 154 -7.66 4.59 16.98
N ALA A 155 -7.36 5.88 16.88
CA ALA A 155 -6.08 6.48 17.25
C ALA A 155 -5.99 6.86 18.73
N ALA A 156 -6.82 6.27 19.62
CA ALA A 156 -6.91 6.62 21.05
C ALA A 156 -5.60 6.44 21.83
N VAL A 157 -4.55 7.04 21.34
CA VAL A 157 -3.24 7.13 21.97
C VAL A 157 -3.05 8.57 22.45
N GLU A 158 -2.68 8.70 23.72
CA GLU A 158 -2.30 10.02 24.26
C GLU A 158 -1.21 10.63 23.37
N ASN A 159 -1.41 11.88 22.96
CA ASN A 159 -0.43 12.59 22.13
C ASN A 159 0.88 12.75 22.93
N PRO A 160 1.99 12.13 22.51
CA PRO A 160 3.26 12.18 23.23
C PRO A 160 3.93 13.56 23.16
N ILE A 161 3.47 14.42 22.24
CA ILE A 161 4.05 15.75 22.02
C ILE A 161 3.15 16.79 22.67
N LYS A 162 3.69 17.46 23.70
CA LYS A 162 3.03 18.60 24.36
C LYS A 162 3.41 19.89 23.65
N GLY A 163 2.39 20.73 23.39
CA GLY A 163 2.58 22.02 22.71
C GLY A 163 2.24 22.01 21.23
N LYS A 164 2.58 23.12 20.56
CA LYS A 164 2.35 23.27 19.10
C LYS A 164 3.48 22.59 18.32
N TYR A 165 3.14 21.82 17.32
CA TYR A 165 4.11 21.16 16.44
C TYR A 165 3.60 21.08 15.00
N VAL A 166 4.54 20.89 14.09
CA VAL A 166 4.26 20.53 12.70
C VAL A 166 4.75 19.11 12.49
N LEU A 167 3.83 18.21 12.11
CA LEU A 167 4.18 16.86 11.72
C LEU A 167 4.52 16.87 10.22
N VAL A 168 5.75 16.47 9.89
CA VAL A 168 6.17 16.27 8.50
C VAL A 168 6.38 14.78 8.27
N TYR A 169 5.54 14.20 7.42
CA TYR A 169 5.66 12.81 6.98
C TYR A 169 6.21 12.77 5.56
N ILE A 170 7.40 12.19 5.40
CA ILE A 170 8.08 12.14 4.11
C ILE A 170 8.51 10.70 3.84
N GLN A 171 8.07 10.15 2.71
CA GLN A 171 8.57 8.86 2.26
C GLN A 171 9.98 9.02 1.68
N ALA A 172 10.93 8.26 2.23
CA ALA A 172 12.37 8.48 2.15
C ALA A 172 13.04 8.38 0.77
N TYR A 173 12.29 8.13 -0.31
CA TYR A 173 12.87 7.98 -1.64
C TYR A 173 13.22 9.30 -2.35
N ALA A 174 12.81 10.44 -1.80
CA ALA A 174 12.92 11.74 -2.46
C ALA A 174 13.73 12.79 -1.68
N ILE A 175 14.36 12.47 -0.54
CA ILE A 175 15.05 13.49 0.23
C ILE A 175 16.55 13.32 0.14
N ASN A 176 17.16 14.30 -0.51
CA ASN A 176 18.57 14.57 -0.32
C ASN A 176 18.78 15.05 1.14
N PRO A 177 19.63 14.38 1.96
CA PRO A 177 19.86 14.75 3.38
C PRO A 177 20.25 16.21 3.59
N VAL A 178 20.75 16.88 2.56
CA VAL A 178 21.13 18.30 2.59
C VAL A 178 19.91 19.22 2.73
N SER A 179 18.75 18.85 2.18
CA SER A 179 17.53 19.65 2.29
C SER A 179 16.95 19.67 3.72
N TYR A 180 17.21 18.63 4.51
CA TYR A 180 16.70 18.51 5.89
C TYR A 180 17.47 19.37 6.88
N THR A 181 18.77 19.57 6.65
CA THR A 181 19.61 20.45 7.48
C THR A 181 19.30 21.92 7.26
N HIS A 182 18.86 22.31 6.05
CA HIS A 182 18.46 23.70 5.76
C HIS A 182 17.14 24.08 6.43
N LEU A 183 16.16 23.21 6.53
CA LEU A 183 14.90 23.50 7.24
C LEU A 183 15.12 23.70 8.74
N ARG A 184 16.04 22.96 9.37
CA ARG A 184 16.39 23.17 10.79
C ARG A 184 17.16 24.47 11.05
N ALA A 185 17.96 24.93 10.12
CA ALA A 185 18.76 26.14 10.28
C ALA A 185 17.92 27.43 10.27
N HIS A 186 16.73 27.41 9.64
CA HIS A 186 15.82 28.57 9.62
C HIS A 186 14.93 28.68 10.85
N GLU A 187 14.79 27.65 11.67
CA GLU A 187 13.95 27.67 12.87
C GLU A 187 14.69 28.19 14.13
N THR A 188 16.02 28.23 14.13
CA THR A 188 16.84 28.64 15.29
C THR A 188 17.24 30.12 15.27
N GLY A 189 16.77 30.90 14.31
CA GLY A 189 17.18 32.29 14.08
C GLY A 189 16.21 33.37 14.55
N ARG A 190 15.27 33.09 15.47
CA ARG A 190 14.43 34.15 16.08
C ARG A 190 14.36 33.98 17.60
N ASN A 191 15.25 34.64 18.27
CA ASN A 191 15.02 35.22 19.59
C ASN A 191 14.39 36.61 19.41
#